data_479d71ddac375017ec689ff34583181c
#
_entry.id   479d71ddac375017ec689ff34583181c
#
_cell.length_a   1.000
_cell.length_b   1.000
_cell.length_c   1.000
_cell.angle_alpha   90.00
_cell.angle_beta   90.00
_cell.angle_gamma   90.00
#
_symmetry.space_group_name_H-M   'P 1'
#
loop_
_entity.id
_entity.type
_entity.pdbx_description
1 polymer ?
#
loop_
_entity_poly.entity_id
_entity_poly.type
_entity_poly.pdbx_seq_one_letter_code
_entity_poly.pdbx_strand_id
1 'polypeptide(L)'
;MSLLSVFAFAQEEPQPTENLHLTAGLETAHLWRGLVISDKPTVTAQLYYDLDKNKHFQIGIWGGMAISNDSDDTHYKEINYYIQYKTEGLSIALWDLFNSRNINEIVSSKDIFNYGHTKTAHIIDLRTSYQFNDHFPLRLEADVLLYGGANAGEVKLNDKGEYDANKYSTYVEASYPLIRGKKTNLKALVGAGFALNPGDNNKGETTFLYGNGENKFDLVNVGLVAIRNLKIFDANFPVNAGVLWNPSQKYARVQLSTTLF
;
A
#
# COMPACT_ATOMS: atom_id res chain seq x y z
N MET A 1 3.59 37.95 51.59
CA MET A 1 2.67 37.25 50.65
C MET A 1 3.03 37.67 49.21
N SER A 2 3.78 36.83 48.54
CA SER A 2 4.25 37.13 47.16
C SER A 2 3.33 36.40 46.18
N LEU A 3 2.62 37.16 45.34
CA LEU A 3 1.81 36.66 44.22
C LEU A 3 2.75 36.29 43.08
N LEU A 4 2.91 35.01 42.82
CA LEU A 4 3.48 34.47 41.59
C LEU A 4 2.40 34.56 40.51
N SER A 5 2.52 35.50 39.62
CA SER A 5 1.76 35.55 38.35
C SER A 5 2.36 34.54 37.39
N VAL A 6 1.65 33.44 37.20
CA VAL A 6 1.93 32.46 36.13
C VAL A 6 1.48 33.07 34.83
N PHE A 7 2.43 33.55 34.00
CA PHE A 7 2.16 33.84 32.60
C PHE A 7 1.92 32.53 31.86
N ALA A 8 0.66 32.17 31.62
CA ALA A 8 0.32 31.20 30.65
C ALA A 8 0.61 31.78 29.24
N PHE A 9 1.71 31.40 28.64
CA PHE A 9 1.89 31.60 27.21
C PHE A 9 0.86 30.67 26.53
N ALA A 10 -0.23 31.26 26.05
CA ALA A 10 -1.05 30.60 25.06
C ALA A 10 -0.12 30.38 23.84
N GLN A 11 0.34 29.17 23.65
CA GLN A 11 0.94 28.77 22.40
C GLN A 11 -0.19 28.87 21.39
N GLU A 12 -0.11 29.84 20.47
CA GLU A 12 -0.95 29.82 19.29
C GLU A 12 -0.75 28.45 18.63
N GLU A 13 -1.79 27.65 18.56
CA GLU A 13 -1.75 26.41 17.80
C GLU A 13 -1.31 26.76 16.38
N PRO A 14 -0.23 26.15 15.87
CA PRO A 14 0.20 26.42 14.51
C PRO A 14 -0.98 26.11 13.60
N GLN A 15 -1.47 27.12 12.89
CA GLN A 15 -2.51 26.94 11.85
C GLN A 15 -1.97 25.85 10.90
N PRO A 16 -2.73 24.79 10.65
CA PRO A 16 -2.27 23.73 9.76
C PRO A 16 -1.90 24.37 8.42
N THR A 17 -0.65 24.19 8.01
CA THR A 17 -0.22 24.65 6.68
C THR A 17 -1.10 23.92 5.67
N GLU A 18 -1.73 24.65 4.75
CA GLU A 18 -2.67 24.09 3.74
C GLU A 18 -2.07 22.94 2.90
N ASN A 19 -0.76 22.74 2.97
CA ASN A 19 0.00 21.79 2.18
C ASN A 19 0.44 20.53 2.94
N LEU A 20 0.39 20.51 4.27
CA LEU A 20 0.78 19.35 5.09
C LEU A 20 -0.47 18.57 5.51
N HIS A 21 -0.48 17.28 5.23
CA HIS A 21 -1.62 16.41 5.50
C HIS A 21 -1.17 15.19 6.31
N LEU A 22 -1.94 14.87 7.35
CA LEU A 22 -1.76 13.68 8.17
C LEU A 22 -3.06 12.89 8.16
N THR A 23 -2.95 11.58 7.95
CA THR A 23 -4.07 10.65 8.10
C THR A 23 -3.63 9.47 8.93
N ALA A 24 -4.55 8.87 9.68
CA ALA A 24 -4.35 7.61 10.37
C ALA A 24 -5.53 6.69 10.12
N GLY A 25 -5.29 5.39 10.13
CA GLY A 25 -6.31 4.39 9.85
C GLY A 25 -6.16 3.12 10.66
N LEU A 26 -7.24 2.34 10.65
CA LEU A 26 -7.31 1.00 11.22
C LEU A 26 -7.85 0.05 10.16
N GLU A 27 -7.26 -1.12 10.07
CA GLU A 27 -7.67 -2.20 9.17
C GLU A 27 -7.75 -3.50 9.95
N THR A 28 -8.70 -4.37 9.62
CA THR A 28 -8.80 -5.71 10.27
C THR A 28 -7.75 -6.69 9.78
N ALA A 29 -7.16 -6.42 8.61
CA ALA A 29 -6.06 -7.14 7.99
C ALA A 29 -5.43 -6.20 6.96
N HIS A 30 -4.13 -6.31 6.70
CA HIS A 30 -3.50 -5.53 5.63
C HIS A 30 -3.47 -6.33 4.34
N LEU A 31 -4.26 -5.88 3.36
CA LEU A 31 -4.36 -6.50 2.04
C LEU A 31 -3.73 -5.59 0.98
N TRP A 32 -2.96 -6.17 0.07
CA TRP A 32 -2.30 -5.44 -1.00
C TRP A 32 -2.33 -6.22 -2.30
N ARG A 33 -3.02 -5.70 -3.33
CA ARG A 33 -3.08 -6.28 -4.68
C ARG A 33 -3.47 -7.78 -4.70
N GLY A 34 -4.43 -8.15 -3.85
CA GLY A 34 -4.87 -9.54 -3.71
C GLY A 34 -4.04 -10.37 -2.73
N LEU A 35 -2.90 -9.87 -2.23
CA LEU A 35 -2.09 -10.53 -1.21
C LEU A 35 -2.57 -10.17 0.20
N VAL A 36 -2.40 -11.11 1.13
CA VAL A 36 -2.51 -10.88 2.58
C VAL A 36 -1.11 -10.55 3.09
N ILE A 37 -0.85 -9.26 3.34
CA ILE A 37 0.43 -8.81 3.88
C ILE A 37 0.48 -9.00 5.39
N SER A 38 -0.64 -8.75 6.08
CA SER A 38 -0.83 -9.14 7.47
C SER A 38 -2.26 -9.64 7.67
N ASP A 39 -2.42 -10.75 8.39
CA ASP A 39 -3.74 -11.31 8.74
C ASP A 39 -4.26 -10.78 10.08
N LYS A 40 -3.59 -9.79 10.67
CA LYS A 40 -3.92 -9.17 11.95
C LYS A 40 -4.41 -7.72 11.77
N PRO A 41 -5.17 -7.21 12.73
CA PRO A 41 -5.51 -5.80 12.76
C PRO A 41 -4.26 -4.93 12.68
N THR A 42 -4.31 -3.95 11.79
CA THR A 42 -3.17 -3.11 11.42
C THR A 42 -3.52 -1.64 11.63
N VAL A 43 -2.62 -0.90 12.24
CA VAL A 43 -2.65 0.56 12.32
C VAL A 43 -1.85 1.12 11.15
N THR A 44 -2.37 2.14 10.48
CA THR A 44 -1.68 2.83 9.39
C THR A 44 -1.62 4.32 9.65
N ALA A 45 -0.60 4.98 9.14
CA ALA A 45 -0.48 6.43 9.15
C ALA A 45 0.18 6.90 7.86
N GLN A 46 -0.22 8.09 7.39
CA GLN A 46 0.37 8.72 6.23
C GLN A 46 0.55 10.20 6.48
N LEU A 47 1.76 10.69 6.22
CA LEU A 47 2.10 12.11 6.24
C LEU A 47 2.55 12.49 4.84
N TYR A 48 1.95 13.53 4.25
CA TYR A 48 2.38 14.02 2.95
C TYR A 48 2.31 15.53 2.85
N TYR A 49 3.10 16.07 1.93
CA TYR A 49 3.21 17.48 1.65
C TYR A 49 2.98 17.76 0.16
N ASP A 50 2.07 18.70 -0.13
CA ASP A 50 1.84 19.21 -1.48
C ASP A 50 2.94 20.22 -1.84
N LEU A 51 3.75 19.94 -2.86
CA LEU A 51 4.91 20.73 -3.26
C LEU A 51 4.53 21.95 -4.09
N ASP A 52 3.36 21.95 -4.72
CA ASP A 52 2.88 23.03 -5.57
C ASP A 52 1.45 23.45 -5.21
N LYS A 53 1.09 24.68 -5.57
CA LYS A 53 -0.23 25.27 -5.27
C LYS A 53 -1.40 24.52 -5.92
N ASN A 54 -1.16 23.83 -7.03
CA ASN A 54 -2.17 23.05 -7.72
C ASN A 54 -2.28 21.63 -7.16
N LYS A 55 -1.43 21.28 -6.16
CA LYS A 55 -1.38 19.96 -5.51
C LYS A 55 -1.12 18.83 -6.51
N HIS A 56 -0.38 19.12 -7.59
CA HIS A 56 -0.01 18.11 -8.57
C HIS A 56 1.14 17.24 -8.08
N PHE A 57 2.12 17.84 -7.40
CA PHE A 57 3.28 17.13 -6.88
C PHE A 57 3.17 16.94 -5.37
N GLN A 58 3.38 15.71 -4.92
CA GLN A 58 3.37 15.33 -3.52
C GLN A 58 4.59 14.50 -3.17
N ILE A 59 5.10 14.70 -1.96
CA ILE A 59 6.03 13.76 -1.31
C ILE A 59 5.39 13.29 -0.01
N GLY A 60 5.67 12.06 0.38
CA GLY A 60 5.08 11.54 1.60
C GLY A 60 5.77 10.32 2.17
N ILE A 61 5.34 9.99 3.37
CA ILE A 61 5.71 8.80 4.11
C ILE A 61 4.42 8.09 4.50
N TRP A 62 4.38 6.79 4.31
CA TRP A 62 3.33 5.92 4.80
C TRP A 62 3.92 4.86 5.72
N GLY A 63 3.23 4.51 6.78
CA GLY A 63 3.63 3.44 7.68
C GLY A 63 2.45 2.56 8.07
N GLY A 64 2.73 1.27 8.28
CA GLY A 64 1.78 0.28 8.76
C GLY A 64 2.42 -0.68 9.75
N MET A 65 1.66 -1.08 10.78
CA MET A 65 2.10 -2.04 11.78
C MET A 65 0.92 -2.86 12.27
N ALA A 66 1.07 -4.19 12.29
CA ALA A 66 0.10 -5.07 12.92
C ALA A 66 0.13 -4.91 14.45
N ILE A 67 -1.01 -5.06 15.11
CA ILE A 67 -1.09 -4.97 16.59
C ILE A 67 -0.59 -6.23 17.30
N SER A 68 -0.37 -7.32 16.55
CA SER A 68 0.16 -8.59 17.06
C SER A 68 0.88 -9.34 15.94
N ASN A 69 1.62 -10.39 16.31
CA ASN A 69 2.26 -11.26 15.33
C ASN A 69 1.22 -11.92 14.41
N ASP A 70 1.58 -12.10 13.16
CA ASP A 70 0.83 -12.85 12.17
C ASP A 70 0.80 -14.36 12.51
N SER A 71 0.01 -15.14 11.78
CA SER A 71 -0.16 -16.57 12.03
C SER A 71 1.12 -17.39 11.82
N ASP A 72 2.11 -16.85 11.10
CA ASP A 72 3.44 -17.44 10.89
C ASP A 72 4.49 -16.95 11.92
N ASP A 73 4.03 -16.32 13.01
CA ASP A 73 4.83 -15.75 14.09
C ASP A 73 5.75 -14.58 13.69
N THR A 74 5.57 -14.02 12.50
CA THR A 74 6.25 -12.79 12.09
C THR A 74 5.45 -11.56 12.53
N HIS A 75 6.10 -10.40 12.66
CA HIS A 75 5.44 -9.14 13.02
C HIS A 75 5.49 -8.16 11.84
N TYR A 76 4.33 -7.90 11.24
CA TYR A 76 4.25 -6.94 10.15
C TYR A 76 4.57 -5.53 10.59
N LYS A 77 5.58 -4.94 9.96
CA LYS A 77 5.99 -3.54 10.07
C LYS A 77 6.47 -3.06 8.72
N GLU A 78 5.98 -1.90 8.28
CA GLU A 78 6.32 -1.32 6.99
C GLU A 78 6.41 0.19 7.09
N ILE A 79 7.37 0.78 6.39
CA ILE A 79 7.50 2.21 6.18
C ILE A 79 7.85 2.45 4.72
N ASN A 80 7.12 3.35 4.07
CA ASN A 80 7.25 3.64 2.65
C ASN A 80 7.47 5.12 2.45
N TYR A 81 8.28 5.46 1.47
CA TYR A 81 8.49 6.84 1.01
C TYR A 81 7.99 6.94 -0.41
N TYR A 82 7.46 8.10 -0.79
CA TYR A 82 7.00 8.25 -2.16
C TYR A 82 7.08 9.68 -2.66
N ILE A 83 7.18 9.79 -3.96
CA ILE A 83 6.89 10.99 -4.73
C ILE A 83 5.77 10.67 -5.72
N GLN A 84 4.83 11.59 -5.85
CA GLN A 84 3.66 11.41 -6.72
C GLN A 84 3.40 12.66 -7.54
N TYR A 85 3.04 12.46 -8.79
CA TYR A 85 2.40 13.46 -9.64
C TYR A 85 0.96 13.04 -9.92
N LYS A 86 0.01 13.96 -9.76
CA LYS A 86 -1.40 13.70 -10.03
C LYS A 86 -2.09 14.89 -10.71
N THR A 87 -3.06 14.58 -11.55
CA THR A 87 -4.02 15.51 -12.12
C THR A 87 -5.44 15.04 -11.81
N GLU A 88 -6.48 15.64 -12.43
CA GLU A 88 -7.86 15.19 -12.23
C GLU A 88 -8.10 13.71 -12.55
N GLY A 89 -7.37 13.12 -13.50
CA GLY A 89 -7.53 11.71 -13.89
C GLY A 89 -6.27 10.88 -13.74
N LEU A 90 -5.10 11.44 -14.01
CA LEU A 90 -3.82 10.72 -14.02
C LEU A 90 -3.14 10.80 -12.66
N SER A 91 -2.60 9.66 -12.23
CA SER A 91 -1.66 9.58 -11.09
C SER A 91 -0.46 8.74 -11.50
N ILE A 92 0.75 9.25 -11.24
CA ILE A 92 2.02 8.53 -11.40
C ILE A 92 2.80 8.71 -10.10
N ALA A 93 3.25 7.63 -9.49
CA ALA A 93 4.00 7.68 -8.25
C ALA A 93 5.15 6.68 -8.26
N LEU A 94 6.26 7.07 -7.64
CA LEU A 94 7.36 6.17 -7.32
C LEU A 94 7.39 5.98 -5.82
N TRP A 95 7.26 4.74 -5.40
CA TRP A 95 7.26 4.33 -4.00
C TRP A 95 8.50 3.51 -3.70
N ASP A 96 9.08 3.73 -2.55
CA ASP A 96 10.05 2.86 -1.92
C ASP A 96 9.38 2.18 -0.74
N LEU A 97 9.08 0.90 -0.88
CA LEU A 97 8.42 0.07 0.12
C LEU A 97 9.50 -0.62 0.95
N PHE A 98 9.57 -0.32 2.24
CA PHE A 98 10.45 -1.00 3.17
C PHE A 98 9.64 -1.84 4.15
N ASN A 99 9.52 -3.13 3.86
CA ASN A 99 8.84 -4.09 4.72
C ASN A 99 9.85 -4.82 5.59
N SER A 100 9.80 -4.55 6.89
CA SER A 100 10.71 -5.12 7.88
C SER A 100 10.15 -6.35 8.61
N ARG A 101 9.15 -7.00 8.07
CA ARG A 101 8.47 -8.17 8.66
C ARG A 101 9.43 -9.27 9.13
N ASN A 102 10.47 -9.54 8.36
CA ASN A 102 11.45 -10.58 8.66
C ASN A 102 12.61 -10.09 9.54
N ILE A 103 12.57 -8.84 10.01
CA ILE A 103 13.56 -8.30 10.94
C ILE A 103 12.99 -8.47 12.35
N ASN A 104 13.37 -9.54 13.04
CA ASN A 104 12.83 -9.91 14.36
C ASN A 104 13.26 -8.95 15.50
N GLU A 105 14.29 -8.13 15.27
CA GLU A 105 14.83 -7.21 16.24
C GLU A 105 14.50 -5.75 15.91
N ILE A 106 15.15 -4.82 16.57
CA ILE A 106 15.05 -3.39 16.24
C ILE A 106 15.66 -3.16 14.86
N VAL A 107 14.86 -2.59 13.94
CA VAL A 107 15.34 -2.19 12.63
C VAL A 107 16.47 -1.17 12.80
N SER A 108 17.65 -1.50 12.28
CA SER A 108 18.83 -0.65 12.36
C SER A 108 18.96 0.22 11.11
N SER A 109 19.81 1.25 11.20
CA SER A 109 20.15 2.05 10.03
C SER A 109 20.80 1.22 8.89
N LYS A 110 21.47 0.12 9.23
CA LYS A 110 22.05 -0.79 8.23
C LYS A 110 20.98 -1.54 7.45
N ASP A 111 19.82 -1.79 8.04
CA ASP A 111 18.69 -2.42 7.37
C ASP A 111 17.96 -1.40 6.48
N ILE A 112 17.69 -0.19 7.00
CA ILE A 112 17.01 0.89 6.29
C ILE A 112 17.79 1.36 5.06
N PHE A 113 19.14 1.37 5.10
CA PHE A 113 19.97 1.80 3.99
C PHE A 113 20.57 0.64 3.19
N ASN A 114 20.03 -0.57 3.34
CA ASN A 114 20.46 -1.74 2.59
C ASN A 114 19.72 -1.88 1.26
N TYR A 115 20.29 -1.35 0.20
CA TYR A 115 19.77 -1.52 -1.17
C TYR A 115 20.55 -2.59 -1.97
N GLY A 116 21.22 -3.52 -1.29
CA GLY A 116 21.93 -4.61 -1.97
C GLY A 116 20.96 -5.58 -2.66
N HIS A 117 21.14 -5.86 -3.94
CA HIS A 117 20.22 -6.61 -4.80
C HIS A 117 19.66 -7.91 -4.20
N THR A 118 20.50 -8.69 -3.49
CA THR A 118 20.14 -10.00 -2.95
C THR A 118 19.72 -9.98 -1.48
N LYS A 119 19.75 -8.80 -0.83
CA LYS A 119 19.52 -8.68 0.62
C LYS A 119 18.55 -7.57 1.02
N THR A 120 18.16 -6.72 0.06
CA THR A 120 17.28 -5.58 0.37
C THR A 120 15.88 -6.03 0.72
N ALA A 121 15.31 -5.41 1.75
CA ALA A 121 13.88 -5.46 2.05
C ALA A 121 13.09 -4.32 1.35
N HIS A 122 13.78 -3.46 0.58
CA HIS A 122 13.17 -2.42 -0.22
C HIS A 122 12.60 -2.96 -1.52
N ILE A 123 11.49 -2.39 -1.95
CA ILE A 123 10.89 -2.59 -3.27
C ILE A 123 10.60 -1.22 -3.86
N ILE A 124 11.22 -0.91 -5.00
CA ILE A 124 10.88 0.29 -5.77
C ILE A 124 9.71 -0.05 -6.68
N ASP A 125 8.57 0.59 -6.43
CA ASP A 125 7.26 0.32 -7.05
C ASP A 125 6.81 1.55 -7.84
N LEU A 126 6.77 1.44 -9.16
CA LEU A 126 6.17 2.45 -10.04
C LEU A 126 4.68 2.20 -10.14
N ARG A 127 3.88 3.14 -9.67
CA ARG A 127 2.42 3.08 -9.67
C ARG A 127 1.86 4.08 -10.66
N THR A 128 0.98 3.60 -11.52
CA THR A 128 0.28 4.46 -12.46
C THR A 128 -1.21 4.17 -12.42
N SER A 129 -2.04 5.20 -12.51
CA SER A 129 -3.47 5.00 -12.65
C SER A 129 -4.12 6.13 -13.44
N TYR A 130 -5.22 5.79 -14.07
CA TYR A 130 -6.05 6.75 -14.78
C TYR A 130 -7.52 6.54 -14.41
N GLN A 131 -8.15 7.60 -13.91
CA GLN A 131 -9.58 7.68 -13.65
C GLN A 131 -10.24 8.39 -14.83
N PHE A 132 -11.14 7.71 -15.51
CA PHE A 132 -11.95 8.32 -16.55
C PHE A 132 -12.98 9.30 -15.96
N ASN A 133 -13.70 9.99 -16.83
CA ASN A 133 -14.65 11.01 -16.44
C ASN A 133 -15.91 10.44 -15.75
N ASP A 134 -16.77 11.33 -15.25
CA ASP A 134 -17.97 10.95 -14.48
C ASP A 134 -19.03 10.19 -15.28
N HIS A 135 -19.06 10.33 -16.62
CA HIS A 135 -19.97 9.57 -17.49
C HIS A 135 -19.54 8.12 -17.66
N PHE A 136 -18.23 7.88 -17.61
CA PHE A 136 -17.65 6.54 -17.66
C PHE A 136 -16.57 6.42 -16.57
N PRO A 137 -16.96 6.19 -15.32
CA PRO A 137 -16.07 6.29 -14.16
C PRO A 137 -15.20 5.04 -13.95
N LEU A 138 -14.68 4.47 -15.02
CA LEU A 138 -13.70 3.41 -14.96
C LEU A 138 -12.37 3.97 -14.44
N ARG A 139 -11.73 3.24 -13.51
CA ARG A 139 -10.34 3.48 -13.14
C ARG A 139 -9.50 2.29 -13.56
N LEU A 140 -8.40 2.58 -14.24
CA LEU A 140 -7.36 1.62 -14.58
C LEU A 140 -6.12 1.92 -13.75
N GLU A 141 -5.43 0.87 -13.34
CA GLU A 141 -4.17 0.93 -12.60
C GLU A 141 -3.18 -0.03 -13.24
N ALA A 142 -1.91 0.36 -13.29
CA ALA A 142 -0.80 -0.49 -13.69
C ALA A 142 0.42 -0.13 -12.86
N ASP A 143 0.98 -1.12 -12.17
CA ASP A 143 2.08 -0.97 -11.23
C ASP A 143 3.16 -1.99 -11.53
N VAL A 144 4.42 -1.55 -11.46
CA VAL A 144 5.58 -2.38 -11.80
C VAL A 144 6.61 -2.30 -10.68
N LEU A 145 7.04 -3.44 -10.18
CA LEU A 145 8.16 -3.54 -9.23
C LEU A 145 9.48 -3.42 -10.00
N LEU A 146 10.12 -2.26 -9.89
CA LEU A 146 11.30 -1.93 -10.70
C LEU A 146 12.60 -2.48 -10.12
N TYR A 147 12.66 -2.63 -8.78
CA TYR A 147 13.91 -2.98 -8.09
C TYR A 147 13.61 -3.59 -6.74
N GLY A 148 14.55 -4.41 -6.23
CA GLY A 148 14.53 -4.94 -4.87
C GLY A 148 13.63 -6.15 -4.71
N GLY A 149 13.06 -6.30 -3.51
CA GLY A 149 12.17 -7.41 -3.18
C GLY A 149 12.87 -8.76 -3.08
N ALA A 150 14.13 -8.79 -2.68
CA ALA A 150 14.86 -10.05 -2.48
C ALA A 150 14.16 -10.97 -1.46
N ASN A 151 13.64 -10.39 -0.38
CA ASN A 151 12.87 -11.10 0.65
C ASN A 151 11.47 -11.52 0.18
N ALA A 152 10.97 -10.95 -0.91
CA ALA A 152 9.67 -11.27 -1.52
C ALA A 152 9.81 -12.15 -2.78
N GLY A 153 11.01 -12.62 -3.10
CA GLY A 153 11.27 -13.47 -4.26
C GLY A 153 11.22 -12.75 -5.60
N GLU A 154 11.41 -11.41 -5.63
CA GLU A 154 11.41 -10.59 -6.86
C GLU A 154 12.74 -10.61 -7.62
N VAL A 155 13.79 -11.19 -7.02
CA VAL A 155 15.13 -11.27 -7.58
C VAL A 155 15.34 -12.64 -8.22
N LYS A 156 15.91 -12.66 -9.41
CA LYS A 156 16.44 -13.85 -10.10
C LYS A 156 17.93 -13.98 -9.83
N LEU A 157 18.38 -15.21 -9.61
CA LEU A 157 19.78 -15.53 -9.39
C LEU A 157 20.32 -16.37 -10.56
N ASN A 158 21.60 -16.15 -10.91
CA ASN A 158 22.29 -17.01 -11.84
C ASN A 158 22.66 -18.35 -11.19
N ASP A 159 23.26 -19.27 -11.95
CA ASP A 159 23.63 -20.59 -11.48
C ASP A 159 24.69 -20.58 -10.35
N LYS A 160 25.34 -19.45 -10.10
CA LYS A 160 26.28 -19.22 -9.00
C LYS A 160 25.63 -18.63 -7.75
N GLY A 161 24.31 -18.34 -7.79
CA GLY A 161 23.59 -17.67 -6.71
C GLY A 161 23.83 -16.16 -6.63
N GLU A 162 24.36 -15.55 -7.69
CA GLU A 162 24.55 -14.10 -7.78
C GLU A 162 23.33 -13.45 -8.45
N TYR A 163 23.14 -12.16 -8.20
CA TYR A 163 22.09 -11.38 -8.83
C TYR A 163 22.20 -11.43 -10.37
N ASP A 164 21.09 -11.77 -11.00
CA ASP A 164 20.94 -11.77 -12.45
C ASP A 164 20.05 -10.61 -12.91
N ALA A 165 18.82 -10.57 -12.39
CA ALA A 165 17.82 -9.55 -12.75
C ALA A 165 16.69 -9.46 -11.72
N ASN A 166 15.84 -8.43 -11.84
CA ASN A 166 14.54 -8.41 -11.21
C ASN A 166 13.48 -9.07 -12.12
N LYS A 167 12.42 -9.60 -11.52
CA LYS A 167 11.29 -10.18 -12.26
C LYS A 167 10.41 -9.13 -12.90
N TYR A 168 10.39 -7.94 -12.34
CA TYR A 168 9.47 -6.85 -12.70
C TYR A 168 8.02 -7.31 -12.62
N SER A 169 7.64 -7.86 -11.46
CA SER A 169 6.24 -8.23 -11.20
C SER A 169 5.34 -7.02 -11.40
N THR A 170 4.34 -7.22 -12.22
CA THR A 170 3.41 -6.19 -12.68
C THR A 170 2.01 -6.55 -12.23
N TYR A 171 1.30 -5.57 -11.69
CA TYR A 171 -0.11 -5.65 -11.34
C TYR A 171 -0.91 -4.68 -12.22
N VAL A 172 -2.06 -5.13 -12.71
CA VAL A 172 -3.03 -4.30 -13.41
C VAL A 172 -4.40 -4.47 -12.80
N GLU A 173 -5.15 -3.38 -12.65
CA GLU A 173 -6.50 -3.41 -12.08
C GLU A 173 -7.45 -2.53 -12.89
N ALA A 174 -8.66 -3.03 -13.09
CA ALA A 174 -9.80 -2.25 -13.50
C ALA A 174 -10.79 -2.18 -12.34
N SER A 175 -11.25 -0.98 -11.99
CA SER A 175 -12.28 -0.80 -10.98
C SER A 175 -13.38 0.14 -11.45
N TYR A 176 -14.62 -0.16 -11.04
CA TYR A 176 -15.80 0.57 -11.48
C TYR A 176 -16.80 0.77 -10.32
N PRO A 177 -17.30 1.99 -10.08
CA PRO A 177 -18.34 2.23 -9.10
C PRO A 177 -19.70 1.72 -9.59
N LEU A 178 -20.20 0.67 -8.95
CA LEU A 178 -21.53 0.10 -9.23
C LEU A 178 -22.67 0.95 -8.65
N ILE A 179 -22.42 1.56 -7.49
CA ILE A 179 -23.38 2.43 -6.79
C ILE A 179 -22.62 3.69 -6.35
N ARG A 180 -23.15 4.85 -6.71
CA ARG A 180 -22.74 6.18 -6.27
C ARG A 180 -23.87 6.81 -5.47
N GLY A 181 -24.04 6.42 -4.22
CA GLY A 181 -25.09 6.91 -3.35
C GLY A 181 -24.61 8.02 -2.41
N LYS A 182 -25.52 8.83 -1.90
CA LYS A 182 -25.20 9.89 -0.92
C LYS A 182 -24.61 9.33 0.39
N LYS A 183 -24.99 8.12 0.78
CA LYS A 183 -24.56 7.50 2.05
C LYS A 183 -23.62 6.30 1.86
N THR A 184 -23.72 5.62 0.74
CA THR A 184 -22.97 4.38 0.48
C THR A 184 -22.58 4.34 -0.96
N ASN A 185 -21.29 4.09 -1.22
CA ASN A 185 -20.75 3.77 -2.52
C ASN A 185 -20.38 2.30 -2.57
N LEU A 186 -20.54 1.66 -3.70
CA LEU A 186 -20.12 0.29 -3.95
C LEU A 186 -19.24 0.26 -5.19
N LYS A 187 -18.04 -0.30 -5.08
CA LYS A 187 -17.06 -0.44 -6.15
C LYS A 187 -16.79 -1.92 -6.39
N ALA A 188 -16.78 -2.34 -7.66
CA ALA A 188 -16.21 -3.61 -8.08
C ALA A 188 -14.80 -3.40 -8.59
N LEU A 189 -13.94 -4.41 -8.43
CA LEU A 189 -12.60 -4.41 -8.98
C LEU A 189 -12.21 -5.80 -9.49
N VAL A 190 -11.33 -5.81 -10.49
CA VAL A 190 -10.67 -7.00 -10.99
C VAL A 190 -9.20 -6.66 -11.28
N GLY A 191 -8.30 -7.42 -10.69
CA GLY A 191 -6.86 -7.26 -10.83
C GLY A 191 -6.18 -8.53 -11.29
N ALA A 192 -5.16 -8.38 -12.12
CA ALA A 192 -4.33 -9.45 -12.64
C ALA A 192 -2.86 -9.16 -12.39
N GLY A 193 -2.06 -10.22 -12.32
CA GLY A 193 -0.62 -10.13 -12.14
C GLY A 193 0.15 -10.93 -13.18
N PHE A 194 1.32 -10.47 -13.51
CA PHE A 194 2.32 -11.13 -14.36
C PHE A 194 3.71 -10.53 -14.07
N ALA A 195 4.75 -11.02 -14.73
CA ALA A 195 6.07 -10.39 -14.69
C ALA A 195 6.58 -10.12 -16.11
N LEU A 196 7.29 -8.99 -16.30
CA LEU A 196 7.94 -8.68 -17.58
C LEU A 196 9.17 -9.56 -17.82
N ASN A 197 9.77 -10.07 -16.74
CA ASN A 197 10.89 -11.02 -16.76
C ASN A 197 10.61 -12.17 -15.76
N PRO A 198 9.68 -13.09 -16.07
CA PRO A 198 9.20 -14.08 -15.12
C PRO A 198 10.33 -15.00 -14.62
N GLY A 199 10.20 -15.47 -13.39
CA GLY A 199 11.05 -16.51 -12.84
C GLY A 199 10.91 -17.85 -13.60
N ASP A 200 11.88 -18.71 -13.46
CA ASP A 200 11.90 -20.04 -14.07
C ASP A 200 11.55 -21.12 -13.03
N ASN A 201 10.37 -21.69 -13.16
CA ASN A 201 9.89 -22.75 -12.27
C ASN A 201 10.82 -23.99 -12.28
N ASN A 202 11.53 -24.27 -13.40
CA ASN A 202 12.49 -25.36 -13.46
C ASN A 202 13.71 -25.13 -12.55
N LYS A 203 13.95 -23.86 -12.19
CA LYS A 203 14.99 -23.46 -11.23
C LYS A 203 14.44 -23.26 -9.80
N GLY A 204 13.16 -23.56 -9.56
CA GLY A 204 12.50 -23.35 -8.27
C GLY A 204 12.12 -21.90 -7.99
N GLU A 205 12.14 -21.02 -9.00
CA GLU A 205 11.72 -19.65 -8.86
C GLU A 205 10.21 -19.51 -9.11
N THR A 206 9.53 -18.68 -8.34
CA THR A 206 8.15 -18.25 -8.66
C THR A 206 8.15 -17.37 -9.90
N THR A 207 7.10 -17.43 -10.71
CA THR A 207 6.99 -16.65 -11.96
C THR A 207 6.88 -15.14 -11.69
N PHE A 208 6.04 -14.74 -10.73
CA PHE A 208 5.83 -13.37 -10.27
C PHE A 208 5.24 -13.34 -8.85
N LEU A 209 5.19 -12.17 -8.22
CA LEU A 209 4.86 -12.02 -6.80
C LEU A 209 3.41 -12.34 -6.45
N TYR A 210 2.44 -11.90 -7.27
CA TYR A 210 1.03 -11.84 -6.88
C TYR A 210 0.26 -13.15 -7.06
N GLY A 211 0.80 -14.09 -7.84
CA GLY A 211 0.13 -15.32 -8.25
C GLY A 211 0.48 -16.54 -7.39
N ASN A 212 0.16 -17.72 -7.93
CA ASN A 212 0.47 -19.03 -7.31
C ASN A 212 1.94 -19.45 -7.47
N GLY A 213 2.74 -18.67 -8.16
CA GLY A 213 4.15 -18.95 -8.44
C GLY A 213 4.40 -19.81 -9.68
N GLU A 214 3.39 -20.41 -10.29
CA GLU A 214 3.51 -21.34 -11.42
C GLU A 214 3.14 -20.71 -12.75
N ASN A 215 2.00 -20.01 -12.80
CA ASN A 215 1.48 -19.41 -14.02
C ASN A 215 2.24 -18.11 -14.35
N LYS A 216 2.29 -17.77 -15.64
CA LYS A 216 2.91 -16.50 -16.10
C LYS A 216 1.97 -15.30 -16.06
N PHE A 217 0.66 -15.56 -15.93
CA PHE A 217 -0.40 -14.55 -15.79
C PHE A 217 -1.55 -15.17 -14.98
N ASP A 218 -2.06 -14.44 -14.00
CA ASP A 218 -3.19 -14.85 -13.20
C ASP A 218 -4.12 -13.68 -12.88
N LEU A 219 -5.41 -13.97 -12.71
CA LEU A 219 -6.29 -13.11 -11.94
C LEU A 219 -5.96 -13.29 -10.45
N VAL A 220 -5.62 -12.19 -9.78
CA VAL A 220 -5.09 -12.23 -8.41
C VAL A 220 -5.94 -11.44 -7.42
N ASN A 221 -6.86 -10.61 -7.91
CA ASN A 221 -7.68 -9.75 -7.06
C ASN A 221 -9.05 -9.49 -7.68
N VAL A 222 -10.08 -10.09 -7.15
CA VAL A 222 -11.47 -9.84 -7.57
C VAL A 222 -12.27 -9.44 -6.35
N GLY A 223 -12.95 -8.29 -6.39
CA GLY A 223 -13.58 -7.81 -5.17
C GLY A 223 -14.73 -6.83 -5.34
N LEU A 224 -15.42 -6.68 -4.22
CA LEU A 224 -16.43 -5.64 -4.01
C LEU A 224 -16.03 -4.86 -2.76
N VAL A 225 -16.06 -3.54 -2.85
CA VAL A 225 -15.76 -2.65 -1.72
C VAL A 225 -16.92 -1.68 -1.54
N ALA A 226 -17.58 -1.76 -0.38
CA ALA A 226 -18.58 -0.80 0.05
C ALA A 226 -17.93 0.26 0.93
N ILE A 227 -18.19 1.53 0.66
CA ILE A 227 -17.70 2.68 1.41
C ILE A 227 -18.90 3.42 1.99
N ARG A 228 -18.92 3.63 3.31
CA ARG A 228 -20.00 4.34 3.99
C ARG A 228 -19.46 5.25 5.09
N ASN A 229 -19.90 6.51 5.08
CA ASN A 229 -19.65 7.41 6.21
C ASN A 229 -20.61 7.08 7.35
N LEU A 230 -20.06 6.63 8.48
CA LEU A 230 -20.80 6.41 9.72
C LEU A 230 -20.62 7.63 10.62
N LYS A 231 -21.73 8.19 11.09
CA LYS A 231 -21.68 9.22 12.13
C LYS A 231 -21.73 8.52 13.49
N ILE A 232 -20.64 8.65 14.26
CA ILE A 232 -20.54 8.14 15.63
C ILE A 232 -20.30 9.36 16.52
N PHE A 233 -21.24 9.64 17.42
CA PHE A 233 -21.33 10.91 18.13
C PHE A 233 -21.33 12.08 17.13
N ASP A 234 -20.40 13.01 17.22
CA ASP A 234 -20.29 14.16 16.31
C ASP A 234 -19.21 13.99 15.21
N ALA A 235 -18.50 12.88 15.20
CA ALA A 235 -17.49 12.56 14.21
C ALA A 235 -18.01 11.69 13.07
N ASN A 236 -17.52 11.92 11.85
CA ASN A 236 -17.80 11.10 10.68
C ASN A 236 -16.62 10.17 10.41
N PHE A 237 -16.88 8.87 10.39
CA PHE A 237 -15.89 7.84 10.10
C PHE A 237 -16.20 7.20 8.75
N PRO A 238 -15.33 7.35 7.74
CA PRO A 238 -15.43 6.58 6.51
C PRO A 238 -15.05 5.12 6.79
N VAL A 239 -16.03 4.23 6.76
CA VAL A 239 -15.82 2.79 6.92
C VAL A 239 -15.86 2.14 5.55
N ASN A 240 -14.82 1.38 5.23
CA ASN A 240 -14.74 0.54 4.05
C ASN A 240 -14.93 -0.91 4.46
N ALA A 241 -15.79 -1.63 3.73
CA ALA A 241 -15.99 -3.06 3.88
C ALA A 241 -15.71 -3.72 2.53
N GLY A 242 -14.63 -4.48 2.46
CA GLY A 242 -14.17 -5.17 1.25
C GLY A 242 -14.33 -6.68 1.37
N VAL A 243 -14.81 -7.32 0.30
CA VAL A 243 -14.69 -8.77 0.08
C VAL A 243 -13.77 -8.94 -1.11
N LEU A 244 -12.63 -9.59 -0.89
CA LEU A 244 -11.61 -9.80 -1.89
C LEU A 244 -11.35 -11.30 -2.06
N TRP A 245 -11.21 -11.73 -3.29
CA TRP A 245 -10.87 -13.08 -3.67
C TRP A 245 -9.62 -13.09 -4.55
N ASN A 246 -8.63 -13.89 -4.17
CA ASN A 246 -7.50 -14.22 -5.02
C ASN A 246 -7.73 -15.58 -5.68
N PRO A 247 -8.14 -15.62 -6.97
CA PRO A 247 -8.41 -16.88 -7.67
C PRO A 247 -7.16 -17.75 -7.84
N SER A 248 -6.00 -17.14 -8.04
CA SER A 248 -4.72 -17.82 -8.24
C SER A 248 -4.28 -18.58 -6.99
N GLN A 249 -4.34 -17.92 -5.85
CA GLN A 249 -3.97 -18.51 -4.55
C GLN A 249 -5.16 -19.17 -3.82
N LYS A 250 -6.37 -19.15 -4.43
CA LYS A 250 -7.58 -19.87 -3.97
C LYS A 250 -8.07 -19.50 -2.58
N TYR A 251 -7.98 -18.22 -2.19
CA TYR A 251 -8.56 -17.75 -0.94
C TYR A 251 -9.41 -16.49 -1.12
N ALA A 252 -10.30 -16.25 -0.17
CA ALA A 252 -11.04 -15.00 -0.03
C ALA A 252 -10.78 -14.38 1.33
N ARG A 253 -10.92 -13.05 1.42
CA ARG A 253 -10.78 -12.27 2.65
C ARG A 253 -11.86 -11.21 2.74
N VAL A 254 -12.26 -10.91 3.97
CA VAL A 254 -13.06 -9.75 4.31
C VAL A 254 -12.14 -8.76 5.04
N GLN A 255 -12.17 -7.51 4.62
CA GLN A 255 -11.46 -6.43 5.29
C GLN A 255 -12.45 -5.34 5.68
N LEU A 256 -12.34 -4.87 6.90
CA LEU A 256 -12.93 -3.61 7.34
C LEU A 256 -11.80 -2.63 7.58
N SER A 257 -11.96 -1.39 7.12
CA SER A 257 -11.01 -0.34 7.40
C SER A 257 -11.71 0.99 7.65
N THR A 258 -11.06 1.87 8.39
CA THR A 258 -11.55 3.23 8.64
C THR A 258 -10.37 4.20 8.70
N THR A 259 -10.61 5.43 8.27
CA THR A 259 -9.72 6.57 8.52
C THR A 259 -10.23 7.29 9.76
N LEU A 260 -9.32 7.63 10.67
CA LEU A 260 -9.64 8.25 11.95
C LEU A 260 -9.61 9.78 11.86
N PHE A 261 -8.68 10.34 11.08
CA PHE A 261 -8.52 11.78 10.77
C PHE A 261 -7.68 12.00 9.53
#